data_ce4cacf5f4567993d64ad02bf48508a7
#
_entry.id   ce4cacf5f4567993d64ad02bf48508a7
#
_cell.length_a   1.000
_cell.length_b   1.000
_cell.length_c   1.000
_cell.angle_alpha   90.00
_cell.angle_beta   90.00
_cell.angle_gamma   90.00
#
_symmetry.space_group_name_H-M   'P 1'
#
loop_
_entity.id
_entity.type
_entity.pdbx_description
1 polymer ?
#
loop_
_entity_poly.entity_id
_entity_poly.type
_entity_poly.pdbx_seq_one_letter_code
_entity_poly.pdbx_strand_id
1 'polypeptide(L)'
;MRLAFLGTPDFAVASLAAIVQAGFEVACVYSQPPAPRGRGKKLSPSPVQAFAEAQGLAVRTPVSMRAPEEIAAFQALGLDAAVVVAFGQILPLQVIEAPRRGTFNLHASLLPRWLR
;
A
#
# COMPACT_ATOMS: atom_id res chain seq x y z
N MET A 1 -8.49 12.71 7.65
CA MET A 1 -8.68 11.26 7.67
C MET A 1 -7.31 10.59 7.59
N ARG A 2 -7.07 9.65 8.45
CA ARG A 2 -5.78 8.98 8.56
C ARG A 2 -5.81 7.67 7.78
N LEU A 3 -4.95 7.54 6.78
CA LEU A 3 -4.98 6.42 5.84
C LEU A 3 -3.67 5.64 5.84
N ALA A 4 -3.76 4.36 5.48
CA ALA A 4 -2.62 3.59 5.01
C ALA A 4 -2.84 3.26 3.53
N PHE A 5 -1.75 3.19 2.79
CA PHE A 5 -1.78 2.80 1.39
C PHE A 5 -0.94 1.56 1.21
N LEU A 6 -1.49 0.55 0.56
CA LEU A 6 -0.79 -0.71 0.32
C LEU A 6 -0.76 -0.97 -1.18
N GLY A 7 0.41 -0.91 -1.78
CA GLY A 7 0.55 -1.09 -3.22
C GLY A 7 1.98 -1.29 -3.63
N THR A 8 2.19 -1.74 -4.85
CA THR A 8 3.52 -2.13 -5.32
C THR A 8 3.88 -1.61 -6.71
N PRO A 9 3.13 -1.87 -7.79
CA PRO A 9 3.58 -1.55 -9.15
C PRO A 9 3.37 -0.09 -9.53
N ASP A 10 3.91 0.27 -10.69
CA ASP A 10 3.84 1.62 -11.23
C ASP A 10 2.44 2.21 -11.25
N PHE A 11 1.46 1.42 -11.72
CA PHE A 11 0.13 1.99 -11.85
C PHE A 11 -0.51 2.33 -10.49
N ALA A 12 -0.01 1.75 -9.42
CA ALA A 12 -0.50 2.08 -8.07
C ALA A 12 0.04 3.44 -7.60
N VAL A 13 1.15 3.91 -8.18
CA VAL A 13 1.73 5.20 -7.81
C VAL A 13 0.75 6.34 -8.06
N ALA A 14 0.02 6.30 -9.17
CA ALA A 14 -0.94 7.36 -9.49
C ALA A 14 -2.03 7.46 -8.42
N SER A 15 -2.49 6.32 -7.89
CA SER A 15 -3.49 6.33 -6.82
C SER A 15 -2.94 6.95 -5.55
N LEU A 16 -1.71 6.58 -5.19
CA LEU A 16 -1.08 7.16 -4.00
C LEU A 16 -0.86 8.67 -4.17
N ALA A 17 -0.39 9.08 -5.33
CA ALA A 17 -0.19 10.50 -5.62
C ALA A 17 -1.50 11.28 -5.48
N ALA A 18 -2.60 10.74 -5.99
CA ALA A 18 -3.89 11.39 -5.89
C ALA A 18 -4.33 11.56 -4.43
N ILE A 19 -4.09 10.54 -3.61
CA ILE A 19 -4.43 10.59 -2.19
C ILE A 19 -3.62 11.67 -1.48
N VAL A 20 -2.33 11.73 -1.78
CA VAL A 20 -1.44 12.74 -1.18
C VAL A 20 -1.90 14.14 -1.60
N GLN A 21 -2.18 14.33 -2.89
CA GLN A 21 -2.59 15.63 -3.41
C GLN A 21 -3.94 16.08 -2.85
N ALA A 22 -4.80 15.14 -2.51
CA ALA A 22 -6.09 15.46 -1.92
C ALA A 22 -5.97 15.91 -0.45
N GLY A 23 -4.79 15.84 0.12
CA GLY A 23 -4.55 16.32 1.48
C GLY A 23 -4.82 15.31 2.58
N PHE A 24 -5.04 14.05 2.25
CA PHE A 24 -5.20 13.03 3.28
C PHE A 24 -3.89 12.76 4.00
N GLU A 25 -3.99 12.45 5.26
CA GLU A 25 -2.83 12.04 6.05
C GLU A 25 -2.53 10.58 5.75
N VAL A 26 -1.38 10.30 5.12
CA VAL A 26 -0.94 8.93 4.86
C VAL A 26 0.00 8.53 6.00
N ALA A 27 -0.54 7.73 6.91
CA ALA A 27 0.21 7.33 8.10
C ALA A 27 1.37 6.40 7.76
N CYS A 28 1.16 5.53 6.79
CA CYS A 28 2.18 4.58 6.36
C CYS A 28 1.83 4.03 4.99
N VAL A 29 2.86 3.79 4.20
CA VAL A 29 2.74 3.11 2.90
C VAL A 29 3.36 1.73 3.05
N TYR A 30 2.62 0.70 2.64
CA TYR A 30 3.10 -0.68 2.62
C TYR A 30 3.34 -1.09 1.19
N SER A 31 4.46 -1.76 0.94
CA SER A 31 4.80 -2.23 -0.40
C SER A 31 5.58 -3.52 -0.27
N GLN A 32 5.67 -4.27 -1.37
CA GLN A 32 6.48 -5.48 -1.38
C GLN A 32 7.95 -5.10 -1.17
N PRO A 33 8.73 -6.01 -0.56
CA PRO A 33 10.15 -5.74 -0.36
C PRO A 33 10.88 -5.48 -1.69
N PRO A 34 12.01 -4.78 -1.63
CA PRO A 34 12.85 -4.62 -2.82
C PRO A 34 13.14 -5.95 -3.49
N ALA A 35 13.17 -5.95 -4.80
CA ALA A 35 13.33 -7.15 -5.59
C ALA A 35 14.28 -6.89 -6.77
N PRO A 36 14.88 -7.94 -7.34
CA PRO A 36 15.69 -7.77 -8.54
C PRO A 36 14.85 -7.22 -9.69
N ARG A 37 15.27 -6.11 -10.29
CA ARG A 37 14.53 -5.45 -11.36
C ARG A 37 15.49 -4.99 -12.44
N GLY A 38 14.97 -4.96 -13.65
CA GLY A 38 15.69 -4.42 -14.80
C GLY A 38 16.88 -5.24 -15.19
N ARG A 39 17.76 -4.62 -15.96
CA ARG A 39 18.98 -5.25 -16.41
C ARG A 39 19.92 -5.44 -15.25
N GLY A 40 20.58 -6.60 -15.20
CA GLY A 40 21.50 -6.91 -14.14
C GLY A 40 20.84 -7.35 -12.86
N LYS A 41 19.51 -7.35 -12.81
CA LYS A 41 18.77 -7.86 -11.66
C LYS A 41 19.20 -7.24 -10.33
N LYS A 42 19.47 -5.96 -10.32
CA LYS A 42 19.80 -5.25 -9.10
C LYS A 42 18.60 -5.18 -8.19
N LEU A 43 18.83 -5.34 -6.89
CA LEU A 43 17.77 -5.10 -5.91
C LEU A 43 17.35 -3.65 -5.97
N SER A 44 16.07 -3.42 -6.17
CA SER A 44 15.51 -2.08 -6.25
C SER A 44 14.19 -2.02 -5.51
N PRO A 45 13.86 -0.86 -4.92
CA PRO A 45 12.56 -0.70 -4.28
C PRO A 45 11.46 -0.76 -5.33
N SER A 46 10.25 -1.11 -4.89
CA SER A 46 9.09 -1.06 -5.77
C SER A 46 8.83 0.38 -6.21
N PRO A 47 8.11 0.57 -7.31
CA PRO A 47 7.72 1.94 -7.71
C PRO A 47 6.98 2.69 -6.62
N VAL A 48 6.08 2.02 -5.89
CA VAL A 48 5.34 2.66 -4.80
C VAL A 48 6.28 3.05 -3.67
N GLN A 49 7.20 2.15 -3.29
CA GLN A 49 8.17 2.48 -2.24
C GLN A 49 9.01 3.69 -2.64
N ALA A 50 9.53 3.69 -3.87
CA ALA A 50 10.38 4.79 -4.34
C ALA A 50 9.63 6.12 -4.31
N PHE A 51 8.38 6.12 -4.78
CA PHE A 51 7.58 7.34 -4.77
C PHE A 51 7.30 7.80 -3.34
N ALA A 52 6.90 6.88 -2.47
CA ALA A 52 6.58 7.22 -1.09
C ALA A 52 7.78 7.81 -0.36
N GLU A 53 8.96 7.21 -0.55
CA GLU A 53 10.18 7.74 0.07
C GLU A 53 10.52 9.13 -0.44
N ALA A 54 10.35 9.37 -1.73
CA ALA A 54 10.58 10.68 -2.32
C ALA A 54 9.62 11.73 -1.76
N GLN A 55 8.43 11.32 -1.34
CA GLN A 55 7.44 12.21 -0.73
C GLN A 55 7.64 12.36 0.77
N GLY A 56 8.61 11.70 1.35
CA GLY A 56 8.83 11.75 2.80
C GLY A 56 7.83 10.97 3.62
N LEU A 57 7.14 10.03 3.00
CA LEU A 57 6.16 9.20 3.71
C LEU A 57 6.84 8.01 4.39
N ALA A 58 6.28 7.58 5.52
CA ALA A 58 6.75 6.37 6.18
C ALA A 58 6.43 5.15 5.31
N VAL A 59 7.38 4.24 5.18
CA VAL A 59 7.23 3.06 4.34
C VAL A 59 7.61 1.81 5.14
N ARG A 60 6.83 0.76 5.00
CA ARG A 60 7.16 -0.56 5.51
C ARG A 60 7.07 -1.56 4.35
N THR A 61 8.03 -2.49 4.32
CA THR A 61 8.08 -3.51 3.26
C THR A 61 8.15 -4.90 3.88
N PRO A 62 7.06 -5.32 4.54
CA PRO A 62 7.06 -6.61 5.23
C PRO A 62 7.12 -7.76 4.25
N VAL A 63 7.82 -8.82 4.63
CA VAL A 63 7.82 -10.06 3.86
C VAL A 63 6.42 -10.68 3.90
N SER A 64 5.75 -10.57 5.03
CA SER A 64 4.40 -11.11 5.17
C SER A 64 3.58 -10.25 6.12
N MET A 65 2.39 -9.85 5.68
CA MET A 65 1.43 -9.15 6.53
C MET A 65 0.74 -10.09 7.51
N ARG A 66 1.04 -11.39 7.44
CA ARG A 66 0.52 -12.36 8.41
C ARG A 66 1.37 -12.44 9.67
N ALA A 67 2.56 -11.89 9.65
CA ALA A 67 3.44 -11.90 10.80
C ALA A 67 2.77 -11.16 11.97
N PRO A 68 2.74 -11.73 13.17
CA PRO A 68 2.06 -11.09 14.31
C PRO A 68 2.55 -9.67 14.58
N GLU A 69 3.84 -9.42 14.43
CA GLU A 69 4.40 -8.09 14.66
C GLU A 69 3.93 -7.09 13.60
N GLU A 70 3.70 -7.53 12.36
CA GLU A 70 3.19 -6.64 11.32
C GLU A 70 1.71 -6.34 11.54
N ILE A 71 0.96 -7.34 11.95
CA ILE A 71 -0.45 -7.15 12.29
C ILE A 71 -0.58 -6.14 13.43
N ALA A 72 0.21 -6.33 14.48
CA ALA A 72 0.17 -5.43 15.64
C ALA A 72 0.56 -4.00 15.26
N ALA A 73 1.60 -3.85 14.45
CA ALA A 73 2.05 -2.54 14.00
C ALA A 73 0.98 -1.84 13.16
N PHE A 74 0.29 -2.58 12.30
CA PHE A 74 -0.77 -2.03 11.47
C PHE A 74 -1.94 -1.57 12.32
N GLN A 75 -2.36 -2.41 13.27
CA GLN A 75 -3.45 -2.06 14.19
C GLN A 75 -3.12 -0.82 15.00
N ALA A 76 -1.85 -0.68 15.40
CA ALA A 76 -1.41 0.44 16.24
C ALA A 76 -1.42 1.77 15.49
N LEU A 77 -1.54 1.76 14.16
CA LEU A 77 -1.57 3.00 13.40
C LEU A 77 -2.83 3.83 13.64
N GLY A 78 -3.89 3.21 14.15
CA GLY A 78 -5.13 3.94 14.42
C GLY A 78 -5.75 4.53 13.16
N LEU A 79 -5.88 3.71 12.12
CA LEU A 79 -6.31 4.19 10.82
C LEU A 79 -7.80 4.42 10.74
N ASP A 80 -8.19 5.42 9.94
CA ASP A 80 -9.58 5.59 9.53
C ASP A 80 -9.91 4.66 8.37
N ALA A 81 -9.00 4.52 7.42
CA ALA A 81 -9.21 3.65 6.27
C ALA A 81 -7.88 3.14 5.72
N ALA A 82 -7.94 2.09 4.95
CA ALA A 82 -6.80 1.60 4.20
C ALA A 82 -7.21 1.44 2.73
N VAL A 83 -6.28 1.77 1.84
CA VAL A 83 -6.50 1.66 0.40
C VAL A 83 -5.48 0.69 -0.16
N VAL A 84 -5.95 -0.33 -0.84
CA VAL A 84 -5.10 -1.38 -1.41
C VAL A 84 -5.17 -1.32 -2.92
N VAL A 85 -4.01 -1.21 -3.57
CA VAL A 85 -3.92 -1.18 -5.03
C VAL A 85 -2.76 -2.10 -5.44
N ALA A 86 -3.09 -3.34 -5.80
CA ALA A 86 -2.09 -4.31 -6.25
C ALA A 86 -0.93 -4.45 -5.27
N PHE A 87 -1.24 -4.73 -4.02
CA PHE A 87 -0.22 -4.88 -3.00
C PHE A 87 0.64 -6.13 -3.22
N GLY A 88 0.03 -7.23 -3.61
CA GLY A 88 0.76 -8.47 -3.88
C GLY A 88 0.80 -9.45 -2.74
N GLN A 89 0.10 -9.18 -1.66
CA GLN A 89 -0.04 -10.13 -0.56
C GLN A 89 -1.51 -10.25 -0.17
N ILE A 90 -1.88 -11.41 0.32
CA ILE A 90 -3.20 -11.62 0.89
C ILE A 90 -3.18 -11.06 2.31
N LEU A 91 -4.15 -10.21 2.63
CA LEU A 91 -4.23 -9.59 3.93
C LEU A 91 -5.06 -10.45 4.89
N PRO A 92 -4.56 -10.71 6.10
CA PRO A 92 -5.37 -11.41 7.09
C PRO A 92 -6.53 -10.53 7.55
N LEU A 93 -7.56 -11.17 8.09
CA LEU A 93 -8.77 -10.48 8.50
C LEU A 93 -8.47 -9.37 9.53
N GLN A 94 -7.53 -9.62 10.45
CA GLN A 94 -7.18 -8.62 11.46
C GLN A 94 -6.65 -7.34 10.85
N VAL A 95 -6.01 -7.42 9.68
CA VAL A 95 -5.53 -6.25 8.97
C VAL A 95 -6.69 -5.57 8.23
N ILE A 96 -7.50 -6.37 7.55
CA ILE A 96 -8.64 -5.84 6.78
C ILE A 96 -9.60 -5.08 7.68
N GLU A 97 -9.83 -5.57 8.89
CA GLU A 97 -10.79 -5.00 9.82
C GLU A 97 -10.21 -3.92 10.74
N ALA A 98 -8.88 -3.71 10.71
CA ALA A 98 -8.27 -2.76 11.63
C ALA A 98 -8.72 -1.32 11.40
N PRO A 99 -8.83 -0.81 10.15
CA PRO A 99 -9.27 0.56 9.96
C PRO A 99 -10.74 0.75 10.34
N ARG A 100 -11.03 1.87 11.00
CA ARG A 100 -12.38 2.13 11.52
C ARG A 100 -13.45 2.12 10.43
N ARG A 101 -13.11 2.62 9.23
CA ARG A 101 -14.04 2.70 8.11
C ARG A 101 -13.79 1.63 7.05
N GLY A 102 -12.85 0.71 7.34
CA GLY A 102 -12.62 -0.45 6.48
C GLY A 102 -11.46 -0.30 5.53
N THR A 103 -11.28 -1.35 4.77
CA THR A 103 -10.19 -1.46 3.80
C THR A 103 -10.80 -1.54 2.41
N PHE A 104 -10.32 -0.70 1.51
CA PHE A 104 -10.86 -0.56 0.15
C PHE A 104 -9.83 -1.05 -0.85
N ASN A 105 -10.21 -2.03 -1.64
CA ASN A 105 -9.34 -2.60 -2.65
C ASN A 105 -9.72 -2.01 -4.01
N LEU A 106 -8.83 -1.18 -4.55
CA LEU A 106 -9.05 -0.58 -5.86
C LEU A 106 -8.40 -1.43 -6.93
N HIS A 107 -9.15 -1.72 -7.97
CA HIS A 107 -8.64 -2.51 -9.08
C HIS A 107 -8.32 -1.60 -10.25
N ALA A 108 -7.05 -1.56 -10.65
CA ALA A 108 -6.68 -0.95 -11.91
C ALA A 108 -7.02 -1.95 -13.01
N SER A 109 -7.81 -1.51 -13.97
CA SER A 109 -8.24 -2.38 -15.04
C SER A 109 -8.30 -1.58 -16.32
N LEU A 110 -7.90 -2.21 -17.41
CA LEU A 110 -8.04 -1.62 -18.74
C LEU A 110 -9.44 -1.82 -19.29
N LEU A 111 -10.25 -2.62 -18.62
CA LEU A 111 -11.61 -2.85 -19.02
C LEU A 111 -12.53 -1.80 -18.39
N PRO A 112 -13.68 -1.54 -19.01
CA PRO A 112 -14.64 -0.59 -18.45
C PRO A 112 -15.11 -1.00 -17.06
N ARG A 113 -15.35 -0.03 -16.23
CA ARG A 113 -15.70 -0.25 -14.83
C ARG A 113 -17.05 -0.92 -14.63
N TRP A 114 -17.92 -0.75 -15.55
CA TRP A 114 -19.27 -1.30 -15.37
C TRP A 114 -19.28 -2.81 -15.29
N LEU A 115 -18.18 -3.41 -15.61
CA LEU A 115 -18.12 -4.84 -15.45
C LEU A 115 -18.31 -5.28 -14.04
N ARG A 116 -18.46 -4.65 -13.28
CA ARG A 116 -18.61 -4.98 -12.05
C ARG A 116 -19.05 -5.41 -11.48
#